data_c02313d4f229be8f140f8267f55fb0ab
#
_entry.id   c02313d4f229be8f140f8267f55fb0ab
#
_cell.length_a   1.000
_cell.length_b   1.000
_cell.length_c   1.000
_cell.angle_alpha   90.00
_cell.angle_beta   90.00
_cell.angle_gamma   90.00
#
_symmetry.space_group_name_H-M   'P 1'
#
loop_
_entity.id
_entity.type
_entity.pdbx_description
1 polymer ?
#
loop_
_entity_poly.entity_id
_entity_poly.type
_entity_poly.pdbx_seq_one_letter_code
_entity_poly.pdbx_strand_id
1 'polypeptide(L)'
;MLLVPDSGALAWPAPGATLFLRARAGVALNAARVHRPVCEQSFKPFADALAQDGFNVSDASEGRFPLVMLLAPRQRLEARALLARAVSQCAPGGVVLACVGNKEGARTMQDDLARLAGPVQVLSKNHCRAVWTAPLGGAVDAALLAGWLALDAPRPILDGRFVSRPGLFAWDRIDAASALLAAHLPADLAGHGADLGAGWGYLAAEVLARCPGVTGLDLYEAEARALELARRNLAGASVPLGFHWHDATTGLAGRYDFIVTNPPFHQGRADQPELGQAFIAAAAAALRPGGRLLLVANRHLPYEQALARGFGQVRKLADADGFKVVEATRVGA
;
A
#
# COMPACT_ATOMS: atom_id res chain seq x y z
N MET A 1 -3.90 0.93 21.27
CA MET A 1 -4.13 -0.52 21.19
C MET A 1 -3.31 -1.28 22.24
N LEU A 2 -2.01 -1.25 22.23
CA LEU A 2 -1.14 -2.00 23.16
C LEU A 2 -1.37 -1.68 24.66
N LEU A 3 -1.91 -0.51 24.97
CA LEU A 3 -2.36 -0.18 26.32
C LEU A 3 -3.45 -1.11 26.88
N VAL A 4 -4.18 -1.85 26.04
CA VAL A 4 -5.24 -2.75 26.49
C VAL A 4 -4.67 -3.96 27.23
N PRO A 5 -3.71 -4.71 26.66
CA PRO A 5 -3.01 -5.74 27.42
C PRO A 5 -2.21 -5.19 28.60
N ASP A 6 -1.50 -4.07 28.43
CA ASP A 6 -0.67 -3.49 29.47
C ASP A 6 -1.48 -3.00 30.69
N SER A 7 -2.75 -2.65 30.51
CA SER A 7 -3.65 -2.25 31.61
C SER A 7 -4.23 -3.44 32.39
N GLY A 8 -3.98 -4.67 31.95
CA GLY A 8 -4.58 -5.88 32.52
C GLY A 8 -6.02 -6.14 32.05
N ALA A 9 -6.58 -5.31 31.16
CA ALA A 9 -7.92 -5.52 30.59
C ALA A 9 -7.97 -6.75 29.65
N LEU A 10 -6.82 -7.17 29.13
CA LEU A 10 -6.61 -8.33 28.29
C LEU A 10 -5.24 -8.94 28.61
N ALA A 11 -5.16 -10.26 28.82
CA ALA A 11 -3.89 -10.92 29.06
C ALA A 11 -3.08 -11.11 27.76
N TRP A 12 -1.77 -10.90 27.82
CA TRP A 12 -0.88 -11.33 26.76
C TRP A 12 -0.80 -12.87 26.73
N PRO A 13 -0.95 -13.52 25.57
CA PRO A 13 -0.69 -14.94 25.45
C PRO A 13 0.79 -15.27 25.56
N ALA A 14 1.16 -16.54 25.46
CA ALA A 14 2.55 -16.97 25.39
C ALA A 14 3.33 -16.23 24.27
N PRO A 15 4.64 -15.98 24.44
CA PRO A 15 5.43 -15.35 23.40
C PRO A 15 5.33 -16.05 22.05
N GLY A 16 5.12 -15.30 20.98
CA GLY A 16 4.90 -15.83 19.62
C GLY A 16 3.45 -16.23 19.30
N ALA A 17 2.54 -16.18 20.26
CA ALA A 17 1.14 -16.56 20.09
C ALA A 17 0.20 -15.35 19.80
N THR A 18 0.75 -14.23 19.37
CA THR A 18 0.00 -13.05 18.95
C THR A 18 0.26 -12.76 17.48
N LEU A 19 -0.80 -12.62 16.68
CA LEU A 19 -0.72 -12.08 15.34
C LEU A 19 -1.05 -10.59 15.35
N PHE A 20 -0.27 -9.78 14.66
CA PHE A 20 -0.51 -8.35 14.53
C PHE A 20 -0.65 -7.96 13.05
N LEU A 21 -1.88 -7.87 12.58
CA LEU A 21 -2.23 -7.48 11.21
C LEU A 21 -2.02 -5.97 10.99
N ARG A 22 -1.40 -5.59 9.88
CA ARG A 22 -1.00 -4.22 9.53
C ARG A 22 -0.13 -3.57 10.61
N ALA A 23 0.75 -4.34 11.23
CA ALA A 23 1.63 -3.88 12.30
C ALA A 23 2.44 -2.64 11.88
N ARG A 24 2.75 -1.78 12.83
CA ARG A 24 3.63 -0.62 12.64
C ARG A 24 4.65 -0.53 13.76
N ALA A 25 5.89 -0.27 13.40
CA ALA A 25 6.97 0.02 14.34
C ALA A 25 6.65 1.23 15.22
N GLY A 26 7.20 1.26 16.41
CA GLY A 26 7.06 2.37 17.35
C GLY A 26 7.32 1.97 18.79
N VAL A 27 7.48 2.97 19.65
CA VAL A 27 7.89 2.80 21.05
C VAL A 27 7.04 1.78 21.81
N ALA A 28 5.71 1.84 21.63
CA ALA A 28 4.80 0.92 22.32
C ALA A 28 4.98 -0.53 21.86
N LEU A 29 5.17 -0.79 20.56
CA LEU A 29 5.42 -2.13 20.06
C LEU A 29 6.79 -2.63 20.48
N ASN A 30 7.80 -1.77 20.50
CA ASN A 30 9.13 -2.10 20.99
C ASN A 30 9.11 -2.50 22.49
N ALA A 31 8.30 -1.83 23.31
CA ALA A 31 8.11 -2.24 24.71
C ALA A 31 7.44 -3.63 24.82
N ALA A 32 6.54 -3.98 23.91
CA ALA A 32 5.87 -5.28 23.85
C ALA A 32 6.70 -6.40 23.18
N ARG A 33 7.98 -6.15 22.82
CA ARG A 33 8.84 -7.12 22.11
C ARG A 33 9.00 -8.44 22.85
N VAL A 34 8.97 -8.43 24.17
CA VAL A 34 9.06 -9.63 25.03
C VAL A 34 7.98 -10.66 24.67
N HIS A 35 6.82 -10.23 24.17
CA HIS A 35 5.71 -11.10 23.76
C HIS A 35 5.89 -11.65 22.33
N ARG A 36 6.94 -11.23 21.61
CA ARG A 36 7.33 -11.72 20.26
C ARG A 36 6.14 -11.82 19.29
N PRO A 37 5.33 -10.76 19.07
CA PRO A 37 4.21 -10.83 18.16
C PRO A 37 4.70 -11.14 16.73
N VAL A 38 3.95 -11.96 16.02
CA VAL A 38 4.11 -12.16 14.57
C VAL A 38 3.51 -10.94 13.88
N CYS A 39 4.33 -10.12 13.25
CA CYS A 39 3.90 -8.89 12.59
C CYS A 39 3.62 -9.16 11.11
N GLU A 40 2.41 -8.85 10.67
CA GLU A 40 2.07 -8.88 9.25
C GLU A 40 2.00 -7.47 8.68
N GLN A 41 2.69 -7.24 7.56
CA GLN A 41 2.73 -5.94 6.90
C GLN A 41 3.04 -6.08 5.41
N SER A 42 2.10 -5.64 4.56
CA SER A 42 2.24 -5.66 3.10
C SER A 42 2.83 -4.38 2.50
N PHE A 43 2.91 -3.30 3.28
CA PHE A 43 3.49 -2.04 2.83
C PHE A 43 4.98 -1.96 3.20
N LYS A 44 5.85 -1.97 2.21
CA LYS A 44 7.30 -2.13 2.33
C LYS A 44 7.95 -1.19 3.35
N PRO A 45 7.72 0.14 3.35
CA PRO A 45 8.32 1.04 4.33
C PRO A 45 8.02 0.64 5.79
N PHE A 46 6.80 0.16 6.07
CA PHE A 46 6.43 -0.29 7.41
C PHE A 46 6.97 -1.67 7.74
N ALA A 47 7.06 -2.56 6.75
CA ALA A 47 7.69 -3.87 6.91
C ALA A 47 9.19 -3.74 7.24
N ASP A 48 9.89 -2.85 6.52
CA ASP A 48 11.31 -2.58 6.76
C ASP A 48 11.57 -1.97 8.14
N ALA A 49 10.75 -1.01 8.55
CA ALA A 49 10.85 -0.42 9.89
C ALA A 49 10.64 -1.46 11.01
N LEU A 50 9.69 -2.38 10.84
CA LEU A 50 9.49 -3.48 11.78
C LEU A 50 10.68 -4.44 11.80
N ALA A 51 11.22 -4.79 10.65
CA ALA A 51 12.39 -5.66 10.53
C ALA A 51 13.65 -5.03 11.16
N GLN A 52 13.87 -3.72 10.94
CA GLN A 52 14.93 -2.95 11.58
C GLN A 52 14.79 -2.93 13.12
N ASP A 53 13.56 -2.86 13.61
CA ASP A 53 13.26 -2.99 15.04
C ASP A 53 13.37 -4.46 15.54
N GLY A 54 13.73 -5.43 14.69
CA GLY A 54 13.98 -6.83 15.04
C GLY A 54 12.71 -7.67 15.23
N PHE A 55 11.57 -7.28 14.66
CA PHE A 55 10.36 -8.10 14.64
C PHE A 55 10.39 -9.12 13.49
N ASN A 56 9.73 -10.26 13.70
CA ASN A 56 9.43 -11.21 12.63
C ASN A 56 8.28 -10.65 11.77
N VAL A 57 8.56 -10.34 10.52
CA VAL A 57 7.61 -9.70 9.59
C VAL A 57 7.31 -10.63 8.43
N SER A 58 6.02 -10.77 8.11
CA SER A 58 5.52 -11.47 6.93
C SER A 58 4.58 -10.55 6.14
N ASP A 59 4.45 -10.75 4.85
CA ASP A 59 3.41 -10.12 4.02
C ASP A 59 2.06 -10.87 4.13
N ALA A 60 2.09 -12.16 4.50
CA ALA A 60 0.94 -12.98 4.84
C ALA A 60 1.29 -14.00 5.92
N SER A 61 0.40 -14.19 6.89
CA SER A 61 0.57 -15.14 7.99
C SER A 61 -0.54 -16.17 7.97
N GLU A 62 -0.19 -17.41 8.27
CA GLU A 62 -1.12 -18.54 8.39
C GLU A 62 -1.22 -19.00 9.86
N GLY A 63 -2.27 -19.73 10.17
CA GLY A 63 -2.48 -20.32 11.49
C GLY A 63 -3.57 -19.65 12.32
N ARG A 64 -3.68 -20.07 13.60
CA ARG A 64 -4.64 -19.54 14.56
C ARG A 64 -3.93 -19.07 15.81
N PHE A 65 -4.30 -17.89 16.29
CA PHE A 65 -3.65 -17.19 17.38
C PHE A 65 -4.63 -16.89 18.53
N PRO A 66 -4.26 -17.11 19.80
CA PRO A 66 -5.07 -16.69 20.95
C PRO A 66 -5.39 -15.20 21.00
N LEU A 67 -4.51 -14.36 20.42
CA LEU A 67 -4.72 -12.92 20.28
C LEU A 67 -4.41 -12.50 18.86
N VAL A 68 -5.39 -11.87 18.18
CA VAL A 68 -5.18 -11.23 16.89
C VAL A 68 -5.39 -9.73 17.04
N MET A 69 -4.36 -8.96 16.79
CA MET A 69 -4.38 -7.51 16.80
C MET A 69 -4.49 -6.96 15.36
N LEU A 70 -5.23 -5.87 15.18
CA LEU A 70 -5.44 -5.22 13.87
C LEU A 70 -5.36 -3.70 13.99
N LEU A 71 -4.53 -3.06 13.19
CA LEU A 71 -4.68 -1.65 12.88
C LEU A 71 -5.61 -1.51 11.67
N ALA A 72 -6.88 -1.18 11.95
CA ALA A 72 -7.92 -1.14 10.92
C ALA A 72 -7.67 0.01 9.92
N PRO A 73 -7.81 -0.23 8.61
CA PRO A 73 -7.71 0.80 7.59
C PRO A 73 -8.96 1.69 7.53
N ARG A 74 -8.86 2.83 6.84
CA ARG A 74 -9.99 3.75 6.65
C ARG A 74 -10.99 3.25 5.60
N GLN A 75 -10.53 2.50 4.59
CA GLN A 75 -11.40 1.98 3.55
C GLN A 75 -12.28 0.86 4.14
N ARG A 76 -13.61 1.04 4.07
CA ARG A 76 -14.56 0.22 4.81
C ARG A 76 -14.60 -1.24 4.39
N LEU A 77 -14.52 -1.53 3.09
CA LEU A 77 -14.55 -2.92 2.60
C LEU A 77 -13.28 -3.66 3.01
N GLU A 78 -12.13 -3.02 2.90
CA GLU A 78 -10.86 -3.54 3.40
C GLU A 78 -10.89 -3.74 4.93
N ALA A 79 -11.44 -2.78 5.69
CA ALA A 79 -11.57 -2.90 7.14
C ALA A 79 -12.42 -4.13 7.51
N ARG A 80 -13.56 -4.35 6.85
CA ARG A 80 -14.44 -5.52 7.05
C ARG A 80 -13.73 -6.82 6.69
N ALA A 81 -13.04 -6.87 5.56
CA ALA A 81 -12.27 -8.04 5.15
C ALA A 81 -11.20 -8.40 6.19
N LEU A 82 -10.49 -7.40 6.71
CA LEU A 82 -9.45 -7.60 7.73
C LEU A 82 -10.03 -7.96 9.10
N LEU A 83 -11.20 -7.42 9.50
CA LEU A 83 -11.89 -7.85 10.70
C LEU A 83 -12.33 -9.33 10.59
N ALA A 84 -12.89 -9.72 9.44
CA ALA A 84 -13.26 -11.11 9.18
C ALA A 84 -12.03 -12.03 9.20
N ARG A 85 -10.93 -11.60 8.57
CA ARG A 85 -9.67 -12.33 8.61
C ARG A 85 -9.12 -12.44 10.03
N ALA A 86 -9.15 -11.37 10.82
CA ALA A 86 -8.75 -11.41 12.23
C ALA A 86 -9.56 -12.42 13.03
N VAL A 87 -10.89 -12.47 12.83
CA VAL A 87 -11.76 -13.45 13.47
C VAL A 87 -11.47 -14.88 12.99
N SER A 88 -11.23 -15.09 11.69
CA SER A 88 -10.93 -16.42 11.13
C SER A 88 -9.57 -16.97 11.58
N GLN A 89 -8.58 -16.10 11.80
CA GLN A 89 -7.26 -16.47 12.32
C GLN A 89 -7.17 -16.45 13.85
N CYS A 90 -8.23 -16.06 14.53
CA CYS A 90 -8.31 -16.18 15.98
C CYS A 90 -8.61 -17.62 16.37
N ALA A 91 -7.89 -18.13 17.38
CA ALA A 91 -8.16 -19.46 17.95
C ALA A 91 -9.51 -19.48 18.67
N PRO A 92 -10.18 -20.64 18.80
CA PRO A 92 -11.34 -20.78 19.68
C PRO A 92 -11.02 -20.29 21.09
N GLY A 93 -11.90 -19.45 21.67
CA GLY A 93 -11.65 -18.80 22.96
C GLY A 93 -10.61 -17.65 22.94
N GLY A 94 -10.01 -17.35 21.81
CA GLY A 94 -9.10 -16.22 21.64
C GLY A 94 -9.84 -14.89 21.46
N VAL A 95 -9.10 -13.80 21.34
CA VAL A 95 -9.62 -12.42 21.30
C VAL A 95 -9.11 -11.70 20.07
N VAL A 96 -9.98 -10.93 19.42
CA VAL A 96 -9.61 -9.94 18.39
C VAL A 96 -9.59 -8.55 19.01
N LEU A 97 -8.48 -7.83 18.84
CA LEU A 97 -8.28 -6.46 19.31
C LEU A 97 -7.99 -5.54 18.11
N ALA A 98 -8.96 -4.73 17.70
CA ALA A 98 -8.82 -3.78 16.61
C ALA A 98 -8.64 -2.34 17.12
N CYS A 99 -7.87 -1.54 16.39
CA CYS A 99 -7.67 -0.12 16.73
C CYS A 99 -7.64 0.75 15.47
N VAL A 100 -8.20 1.95 15.58
CA VAL A 100 -8.20 2.96 14.53
C VAL A 100 -8.29 4.37 15.11
N GLY A 101 -7.83 5.37 14.37
CA GLY A 101 -7.98 6.78 14.74
C GLY A 101 -9.46 7.21 14.81
N ASN A 102 -9.82 8.06 15.78
CA ASN A 102 -11.20 8.48 15.99
C ASN A 102 -11.84 9.11 14.75
N LYS A 103 -11.04 9.80 13.91
CA LYS A 103 -11.49 10.46 12.67
C LYS A 103 -11.41 9.54 11.44
N GLU A 104 -11.07 8.25 11.62
CA GLU A 104 -10.83 7.28 10.57
C GLU A 104 -11.86 6.14 10.56
N GLY A 105 -13.08 6.40 11.02
CA GLY A 105 -14.16 5.41 11.01
C GLY A 105 -14.27 4.57 12.29
N ALA A 106 -13.80 5.06 13.43
CA ALA A 106 -13.74 4.31 14.70
C ALA A 106 -15.10 3.76 15.16
N ARG A 107 -16.19 4.53 14.99
CA ARG A 107 -17.54 4.06 15.34
C ARG A 107 -17.98 2.92 14.42
N THR A 108 -17.80 3.11 13.12
CA THR A 108 -18.16 2.09 12.12
C THR A 108 -17.39 0.78 12.34
N MET A 109 -16.08 0.85 12.62
CA MET A 109 -15.25 -0.32 12.92
C MET A 109 -15.74 -1.05 14.18
N GLN A 110 -16.10 -0.31 15.24
CA GLN A 110 -16.68 -0.87 16.46
C GLN A 110 -17.99 -1.61 16.15
N ASP A 111 -18.90 -0.95 15.43
CA ASP A 111 -20.21 -1.53 15.11
C ASP A 111 -20.08 -2.74 14.17
N ASP A 112 -19.16 -2.69 13.21
CA ASP A 112 -18.85 -3.79 12.30
C ASP A 112 -18.24 -4.99 13.07
N LEU A 113 -17.31 -4.79 14.01
CA LEU A 113 -16.77 -5.88 14.84
C LEU A 113 -17.83 -6.48 15.76
N ALA A 114 -18.67 -5.65 16.38
CA ALA A 114 -19.76 -6.12 17.24
C ALA A 114 -20.79 -6.97 16.45
N ARG A 115 -21.10 -6.59 15.22
CA ARG A 115 -21.97 -7.39 14.34
C ARG A 115 -21.36 -8.73 13.96
N LEU A 116 -20.04 -8.76 13.73
CA LEU A 116 -19.35 -9.96 13.29
C LEU A 116 -19.11 -10.97 14.42
N ALA A 117 -18.74 -10.49 15.60
CA ALA A 117 -18.19 -11.34 16.67
C ALA A 117 -18.94 -11.23 18.01
N GLY A 118 -20.05 -10.50 18.06
CA GLY A 118 -20.83 -10.28 19.30
C GLY A 118 -20.33 -9.07 20.11
N PRO A 119 -20.73 -8.98 21.39
CA PRO A 119 -20.44 -7.82 22.23
C PRO A 119 -18.95 -7.49 22.32
N VAL A 120 -18.63 -6.20 22.28
CA VAL A 120 -17.25 -5.69 22.32
C VAL A 120 -17.04 -4.75 23.49
N GLN A 121 -15.80 -4.70 23.98
CA GLN A 121 -15.32 -3.71 24.93
C GLN A 121 -14.55 -2.60 24.17
N VAL A 122 -14.48 -1.41 24.77
CA VAL A 122 -13.93 -0.21 24.13
C VAL A 122 -13.03 0.57 25.07
N LEU A 123 -11.88 1.00 24.57
CA LEU A 123 -11.01 1.96 25.21
C LEU A 123 -10.72 3.09 24.23
N SER A 124 -11.06 4.33 24.61
CA SER A 124 -10.72 5.53 23.81
C SER A 124 -9.61 6.32 24.51
N LYS A 125 -8.45 6.43 23.85
CA LYS A 125 -7.29 7.17 24.34
C LYS A 125 -6.41 7.63 23.17
N ASN A 126 -5.68 8.74 23.35
CA ASN A 126 -4.72 9.24 22.34
C ASN A 126 -5.32 9.41 20.95
N HIS A 127 -6.52 9.97 20.87
CA HIS A 127 -7.29 10.17 19.62
C HIS A 127 -7.55 8.88 18.82
N CYS A 128 -7.42 7.71 19.45
CA CYS A 128 -7.70 6.40 18.88
C CYS A 128 -8.76 5.68 19.69
N ARG A 129 -9.42 4.72 19.04
CA ARG A 129 -10.34 3.78 19.67
C ARG A 129 -9.82 2.37 19.48
N ALA A 130 -9.54 1.70 20.58
CA ALA A 130 -9.32 0.26 20.66
C ALA A 130 -10.61 -0.44 21.02
N VAL A 131 -10.92 -1.52 20.31
CA VAL A 131 -12.13 -2.31 20.47
C VAL A 131 -11.74 -3.78 20.49
N TRP A 132 -12.22 -4.57 21.47
CA TRP A 132 -11.89 -5.98 21.52
C TRP A 132 -13.11 -6.83 21.85
N THR A 133 -13.13 -8.06 21.34
CA THR A 133 -14.18 -9.05 21.54
C THR A 133 -14.10 -9.69 22.94
N ALA A 134 -15.19 -10.25 23.40
CA ALA A 134 -15.11 -11.37 24.36
C ALA A 134 -14.35 -12.55 23.72
N PRO A 135 -13.94 -13.56 24.50
CA PRO A 135 -13.40 -14.80 23.93
C PRO A 135 -14.31 -15.36 22.84
N LEU A 136 -13.74 -15.58 21.63
CA LEU A 136 -14.53 -15.99 20.46
C LEU A 136 -15.16 -17.36 20.65
N GLY A 137 -16.44 -17.48 20.29
CA GLY A 137 -17.24 -18.69 20.37
C GLY A 137 -18.51 -18.61 19.52
N GLY A 138 -19.62 -19.06 20.02
CA GLY A 138 -20.90 -19.14 19.30
C GLY A 138 -21.54 -17.81 18.87
N ALA A 139 -20.99 -16.67 19.28
CA ALA A 139 -21.49 -15.34 18.88
C ALA A 139 -20.98 -14.85 17.52
N VAL A 140 -20.09 -15.61 16.86
CA VAL A 140 -19.57 -15.25 15.53
C VAL A 140 -20.64 -15.53 14.47
N ASP A 141 -21.01 -14.51 13.71
CA ASP A 141 -21.91 -14.64 12.56
C ASP A 141 -21.15 -15.27 11.37
N ALA A 142 -21.38 -16.56 11.13
CA ALA A 142 -20.68 -17.33 10.11
C ALA A 142 -20.99 -16.84 8.67
N ALA A 143 -22.22 -16.39 8.41
CA ALA A 143 -22.61 -15.89 7.10
C ALA A 143 -21.92 -14.54 6.82
N LEU A 144 -21.91 -13.66 7.81
CA LEU A 144 -21.23 -12.38 7.73
C LEU A 144 -19.71 -12.55 7.60
N LEU A 145 -19.13 -13.49 8.36
CA LEU A 145 -17.71 -13.85 8.27
C LEU A 145 -17.33 -14.27 6.85
N ALA A 146 -18.06 -15.21 6.26
CA ALA A 146 -17.81 -15.69 4.91
C ALA A 146 -17.95 -14.55 3.87
N GLY A 147 -19.03 -13.76 3.98
CA GLY A 147 -19.27 -12.64 3.09
C GLY A 147 -18.19 -11.55 3.19
N TRP A 148 -17.65 -11.29 4.38
CA TRP A 148 -16.60 -10.27 4.53
C TRP A 148 -15.21 -10.79 4.16
N LEU A 149 -14.90 -12.05 4.34
CA LEU A 149 -13.68 -12.66 3.79
C LEU A 149 -13.62 -12.52 2.27
N ALA A 150 -14.77 -12.69 1.59
CA ALA A 150 -14.86 -12.54 0.15
C ALA A 150 -14.63 -11.09 -0.34
N LEU A 151 -14.72 -10.07 0.54
CA LEU A 151 -14.46 -8.68 0.16
C LEU A 151 -13.01 -8.42 -0.26
N ASP A 152 -12.05 -9.20 0.23
CA ASP A 152 -10.64 -9.08 -0.15
C ASP A 152 -10.32 -9.79 -1.48
N ALA A 153 -11.23 -10.56 -2.03
CA ALA A 153 -10.99 -11.27 -3.27
C ALA A 153 -10.76 -10.30 -4.43
N PRO A 154 -9.72 -10.55 -5.26
CA PRO A 154 -9.53 -9.83 -6.50
C PRO A 154 -10.76 -9.96 -7.40
N ARG A 155 -11.16 -8.85 -8.03
CA ARG A 155 -12.33 -8.80 -8.91
C ARG A 155 -12.06 -8.04 -10.19
N PRO A 156 -12.72 -8.40 -11.30
CA PRO A 156 -12.61 -7.64 -12.54
C PRO A 156 -13.07 -6.20 -12.36
N ILE A 157 -12.35 -5.27 -12.98
CA ILE A 157 -12.68 -3.86 -13.09
C ILE A 157 -12.51 -3.42 -14.55
N LEU A 158 -13.12 -2.28 -14.95
CA LEU A 158 -12.99 -1.71 -16.29
C LEU A 158 -13.34 -2.75 -17.37
N ASP A 159 -14.55 -3.28 -17.28
CA ASP A 159 -15.10 -4.30 -18.20
C ASP A 159 -14.20 -5.56 -18.34
N GLY A 160 -13.52 -5.90 -17.26
CA GLY A 160 -12.65 -7.08 -17.20
C GLY A 160 -11.24 -6.88 -17.75
N ARG A 161 -10.89 -5.66 -18.19
CA ARG A 161 -9.52 -5.36 -18.67
C ARG A 161 -8.46 -5.55 -17.59
N PHE A 162 -8.81 -5.29 -16.35
CA PHE A 162 -7.92 -5.43 -15.20
C PHE A 162 -8.60 -6.14 -14.04
N VAL A 163 -7.78 -6.59 -13.11
CA VAL A 163 -8.21 -7.13 -11.82
C VAL A 163 -7.67 -6.24 -10.71
N SER A 164 -8.52 -5.90 -9.73
CA SER A 164 -8.11 -5.15 -8.56
C SER A 164 -8.90 -5.58 -7.32
N ARG A 165 -8.62 -4.99 -6.16
CA ARG A 165 -9.33 -5.28 -4.91
C ARG A 165 -9.46 -4.05 -4.00
N PRO A 166 -10.46 -4.00 -3.11
CA PRO A 166 -10.63 -2.91 -2.16
C PRO A 166 -9.38 -2.66 -1.31
N GLY A 167 -9.15 -1.39 -0.97
CA GLY A 167 -8.03 -0.96 -0.15
C GLY A 167 -6.79 -0.53 -0.94
N LEU A 168 -6.69 -0.86 -2.21
CA LEU A 168 -5.64 -0.35 -3.09
C LEU A 168 -5.99 1.04 -3.63
N PHE A 169 -4.98 1.79 -4.03
CA PHE A 169 -5.18 3.08 -4.69
C PHE A 169 -6.00 2.91 -5.98
N ALA A 170 -7.03 3.74 -6.14
CA ALA A 170 -7.93 3.72 -7.30
C ALA A 170 -8.40 2.29 -7.69
N TRP A 171 -8.72 1.46 -6.68
CA TRP A 171 -8.98 0.03 -6.86
C TRP A 171 -10.15 -0.31 -7.78
N ASP A 172 -11.10 0.60 -7.97
CA ASP A 172 -12.35 0.40 -8.74
C ASP A 172 -12.45 1.27 -10.00
N ARG A 173 -11.42 2.05 -10.32
CA ARG A 173 -11.41 2.99 -11.44
C ARG A 173 -9.99 3.32 -11.89
N ILE A 174 -9.86 3.96 -13.05
CA ILE A 174 -8.62 4.63 -13.45
C ILE A 174 -8.51 5.95 -12.69
N ASP A 175 -7.35 6.19 -12.09
CA ASP A 175 -7.02 7.48 -11.51
C ASP A 175 -6.87 8.55 -12.58
N ALA A 176 -7.45 9.74 -12.38
CA ALA A 176 -7.47 10.79 -13.39
C ALA A 176 -6.06 11.30 -13.74
N ALA A 177 -5.15 11.39 -12.75
CA ALA A 177 -3.76 11.78 -12.99
C ALA A 177 -3.02 10.72 -13.83
N SER A 178 -3.19 9.44 -13.48
CA SER A 178 -2.61 8.33 -14.25
C SER A 178 -3.14 8.29 -15.69
N ALA A 179 -4.44 8.53 -15.88
CA ALA A 179 -5.04 8.61 -17.21
C ALA A 179 -4.46 9.77 -18.03
N LEU A 180 -4.29 10.94 -17.41
CA LEU A 180 -3.68 12.10 -18.04
C LEU A 180 -2.24 11.82 -18.47
N LEU A 181 -1.43 11.20 -17.61
CA LEU A 181 -0.07 10.78 -17.96
C LEU A 181 -0.08 9.80 -19.13
N ALA A 182 -0.91 8.76 -19.06
CA ALA A 182 -1.03 7.75 -20.12
C ALA A 182 -1.38 8.35 -21.49
N ALA A 183 -2.28 9.36 -21.53
CA ALA A 183 -2.66 10.06 -22.75
C ALA A 183 -1.50 10.89 -23.37
N HIS A 184 -0.50 11.25 -22.59
CA HIS A 184 0.64 12.07 -23.01
C HIS A 184 1.98 11.30 -23.02
N LEU A 185 1.93 9.96 -22.96
CA LEU A 185 3.14 9.15 -23.13
C LEU A 185 3.69 9.34 -24.55
N PRO A 186 4.96 9.72 -24.70
CA PRO A 186 5.58 9.80 -26.01
C PRO A 186 5.72 8.41 -26.63
N ALA A 187 5.24 8.22 -27.87
CA ALA A 187 5.30 6.94 -28.54
C ALA A 187 6.71 6.45 -28.87
N ASP A 188 7.71 7.35 -28.80
CA ASP A 188 9.13 7.10 -29.03
C ASP A 188 9.89 6.64 -27.78
N LEU A 189 9.19 6.39 -26.64
CA LEU A 189 9.83 5.73 -25.50
C LEU A 189 10.34 4.35 -25.90
N ALA A 190 11.61 4.08 -25.60
CA ALA A 190 12.28 2.87 -26.04
C ALA A 190 13.29 2.39 -24.98
N GLY A 191 13.72 1.15 -25.10
CA GLY A 191 14.68 0.52 -24.20
C GLY A 191 14.05 -0.04 -22.94
N HIS A 192 14.82 -0.16 -21.86
CA HIS A 192 14.39 -0.70 -20.57
C HIS A 192 13.91 0.44 -19.67
N GLY A 193 12.64 0.38 -19.27
CA GLY A 193 12.02 1.38 -18.42
C GLY A 193 11.72 0.91 -17.00
N ALA A 194 11.22 1.86 -16.17
CA ALA A 194 10.63 1.54 -14.88
C ALA A 194 9.34 2.32 -14.63
N ASP A 195 8.40 1.71 -13.88
CA ASP A 195 7.19 2.32 -13.35
C ASP A 195 7.31 2.41 -11.82
N LEU A 196 7.39 3.63 -11.27
CA LEU A 196 7.56 3.84 -9.84
C LEU A 196 6.22 4.16 -9.16
N GLY A 197 5.85 3.36 -8.17
CA GLY A 197 4.52 3.37 -7.57
C GLY A 197 3.52 2.75 -8.52
N ALA A 198 3.86 1.59 -9.10
CA ALA A 198 3.15 0.97 -10.20
C ALA A 198 1.70 0.58 -9.88
N GLY A 199 1.34 0.50 -8.59
CA GLY A 199 0.02 0.06 -8.17
C GLY A 199 -0.32 -1.33 -8.72
N TRP A 200 -1.54 -1.47 -9.24
CA TRP A 200 -1.98 -2.70 -9.90
C TRP A 200 -1.61 -2.76 -11.40
N GLY A 201 -0.69 -1.89 -11.87
CA GLY A 201 -0.04 -2.00 -13.18
C GLY A 201 -0.70 -1.22 -14.31
N TYR A 202 -1.53 -0.20 -14.03
CA TYR A 202 -2.22 0.57 -15.06
C TYR A 202 -1.24 1.31 -16.00
N LEU A 203 -0.33 2.13 -15.44
CA LEU A 203 0.63 2.90 -16.24
C LEU A 203 1.57 1.96 -17.03
N ALA A 204 2.05 0.90 -16.41
CA ALA A 204 2.85 -0.11 -17.10
C ALA A 204 2.10 -0.71 -18.31
N ALA A 205 0.81 -1.05 -18.18
CA ALA A 205 0.00 -1.54 -19.29
C ALA A 205 -0.13 -0.50 -20.42
N GLU A 206 -0.32 0.77 -20.09
CA GLU A 206 -0.42 1.84 -21.09
C GLU A 206 0.92 2.10 -21.79
N VAL A 207 2.05 2.03 -21.06
CA VAL A 207 3.40 2.11 -21.65
C VAL A 207 3.60 0.99 -22.67
N LEU A 208 3.32 -0.25 -22.29
CA LEU A 208 3.50 -1.42 -23.18
C LEU A 208 2.59 -1.36 -24.41
N ALA A 209 1.38 -0.81 -24.27
CA ALA A 209 0.44 -0.68 -25.38
C ALA A 209 0.78 0.46 -26.37
N ARG A 210 1.41 1.54 -25.90
CA ARG A 210 1.62 2.77 -26.66
C ARG A 210 3.05 2.97 -27.16
N CYS A 211 4.02 2.31 -26.54
CA CYS A 211 5.44 2.55 -26.78
C CYS A 211 6.11 1.26 -27.31
N PRO A 212 6.05 0.99 -28.62
CA PRO A 212 6.53 -0.28 -29.20
C PRO A 212 8.05 -0.45 -29.12
N GLY A 213 8.79 0.61 -28.84
CA GLY A 213 10.24 0.58 -28.62
C GLY A 213 10.68 0.04 -27.26
N VAL A 214 9.75 -0.20 -26.34
CA VAL A 214 10.06 -0.72 -25.00
C VAL A 214 10.48 -2.19 -25.09
N THR A 215 11.65 -2.49 -24.51
CA THR A 215 12.27 -3.84 -24.55
C THR A 215 12.20 -4.57 -23.20
N GLY A 216 11.83 -3.88 -22.13
CA GLY A 216 11.65 -4.40 -20.79
C GLY A 216 11.10 -3.33 -19.84
N LEU A 217 10.44 -3.74 -18.76
CA LEU A 217 9.86 -2.81 -17.80
C LEU A 217 9.93 -3.37 -16.38
N ASP A 218 10.51 -2.62 -15.46
CA ASP A 218 10.54 -2.93 -14.03
C ASP A 218 9.44 -2.14 -13.30
N LEU A 219 8.64 -2.84 -12.49
CA LEU A 219 7.60 -2.25 -11.67
C LEU A 219 8.06 -2.22 -10.21
N TYR A 220 8.14 -1.04 -9.63
CA TYR A 220 8.44 -0.82 -8.23
C TYR A 220 7.18 -0.40 -7.48
N GLU A 221 6.76 -1.20 -6.51
CA GLU A 221 5.56 -0.95 -5.73
C GLU A 221 5.79 -1.29 -4.25
N ALA A 222 5.37 -0.39 -3.38
CA ALA A 222 5.52 -0.57 -1.93
C ALA A 222 4.42 -1.47 -1.32
N GLU A 223 3.25 -1.57 -1.94
CA GLU A 223 2.15 -2.42 -1.49
C GLU A 223 2.21 -3.79 -2.19
N ALA A 224 2.62 -4.84 -1.46
CA ALA A 224 2.77 -6.20 -2.01
C ALA A 224 1.49 -6.71 -2.69
N ARG A 225 0.31 -6.39 -2.12
CA ARG A 225 -1.00 -6.79 -2.67
C ARG A 225 -1.30 -6.15 -4.03
N ALA A 226 -0.81 -4.93 -4.26
CA ALA A 226 -0.94 -4.25 -5.55
C ALA A 226 0.00 -4.88 -6.58
N LEU A 227 1.24 -5.15 -6.19
CA LEU A 227 2.24 -5.76 -7.05
C LEU A 227 1.83 -7.17 -7.50
N GLU A 228 1.17 -7.95 -6.64
CA GLU A 228 0.58 -9.24 -7.00
C GLU A 228 -0.44 -9.10 -8.15
N LEU A 229 -1.30 -8.08 -8.07
CA LEU A 229 -2.29 -7.82 -9.11
C LEU A 229 -1.67 -7.26 -10.39
N ALA A 230 -0.60 -6.47 -10.29
CA ALA A 230 0.17 -6.03 -11.45
C ALA A 230 0.74 -7.23 -12.23
N ARG A 231 1.24 -8.27 -11.55
CA ARG A 231 1.69 -9.52 -12.19
C ARG A 231 0.56 -10.19 -12.99
N ARG A 232 -0.64 -10.25 -12.41
CA ARG A 232 -1.82 -10.83 -13.09
C ARG A 232 -2.27 -10.00 -14.27
N ASN A 233 -2.32 -8.69 -14.09
CA ASN A 233 -2.79 -7.74 -15.12
C ASN A 233 -1.85 -7.66 -16.33
N LEU A 234 -0.57 -7.94 -16.13
CA LEU A 234 0.47 -7.86 -17.16
C LEU A 234 0.98 -9.24 -17.61
N ALA A 235 0.29 -10.32 -17.25
CA ALA A 235 0.72 -11.68 -17.58
C ALA A 235 0.86 -11.95 -19.10
N GLY A 236 0.20 -11.16 -19.95
CA GLY A 236 0.29 -11.24 -21.42
C GLY A 236 1.33 -10.31 -22.05
N ALA A 237 2.21 -9.68 -21.28
CA ALA A 237 3.24 -8.80 -21.83
C ALA A 237 4.23 -9.56 -22.73
N SER A 238 4.59 -8.94 -23.85
CA SER A 238 5.52 -9.48 -24.83
C SER A 238 6.99 -9.22 -24.54
N VAL A 239 7.27 -8.42 -23.49
CA VAL A 239 8.63 -8.07 -23.06
C VAL A 239 8.88 -8.56 -21.63
N PRO A 240 10.14 -8.76 -21.22
CA PRO A 240 10.47 -9.08 -19.83
C PRO A 240 9.98 -8.02 -18.85
N LEU A 241 9.37 -8.46 -17.75
CA LEU A 241 8.91 -7.63 -16.65
C LEU A 241 9.61 -7.99 -15.34
N GLY A 242 10.14 -6.98 -14.64
CA GLY A 242 10.59 -7.09 -13.26
C GLY A 242 9.50 -6.59 -12.29
N PHE A 243 9.33 -7.26 -11.16
CA PHE A 243 8.35 -6.86 -10.14
C PHE A 243 9.03 -6.77 -8.78
N HIS A 244 9.16 -5.57 -8.25
CA HIS A 244 9.93 -5.27 -7.06
C HIS A 244 9.03 -4.75 -5.94
N TRP A 245 8.84 -5.56 -4.88
CA TRP A 245 8.25 -5.07 -3.64
C TRP A 245 9.28 -4.21 -2.94
N HIS A 246 9.19 -2.89 -3.15
CA HIS A 246 10.27 -1.98 -2.82
C HIS A 246 9.77 -0.57 -2.51
N ASP A 247 10.45 0.11 -1.61
CA ASP A 247 10.29 1.54 -1.37
C ASP A 247 11.17 2.33 -2.35
N ALA A 248 10.56 2.87 -3.40
CA ALA A 248 11.27 3.63 -4.42
C ALA A 248 12.03 4.86 -3.86
N THR A 249 11.66 5.37 -2.69
CA THR A 249 12.35 6.49 -2.04
C THR A 249 13.76 6.13 -1.56
N THR A 250 14.06 4.84 -1.39
CA THR A 250 15.38 4.36 -0.94
C THR A 250 16.37 4.16 -2.10
N GLY A 251 15.96 4.49 -3.34
CA GLY A 251 16.73 4.30 -4.56
C GLY A 251 16.33 3.04 -5.31
N LEU A 252 16.84 2.87 -6.53
CA LEU A 252 16.53 1.75 -7.43
C LEU A 252 17.80 0.97 -7.75
N ALA A 253 17.68 -0.35 -7.86
CA ALA A 253 18.83 -1.21 -8.19
C ALA A 253 19.24 -1.13 -9.67
N GLY A 254 18.31 -0.81 -10.58
CA GLY A 254 18.52 -0.80 -12.02
C GLY A 254 18.99 0.53 -12.58
N ARG A 255 19.31 0.53 -13.89
CA ARG A 255 19.56 1.72 -14.71
C ARG A 255 18.61 1.70 -15.91
N TYR A 256 17.90 2.80 -16.16
CA TYR A 256 16.76 2.86 -17.05
C TYR A 256 16.94 3.90 -18.16
N ASP A 257 16.37 3.59 -19.31
CA ASP A 257 16.30 4.52 -20.43
C ASP A 257 15.15 5.51 -20.26
N PHE A 258 14.08 5.08 -19.58
CA PHE A 258 12.99 5.95 -19.15
C PHE A 258 12.37 5.49 -17.82
N ILE A 259 11.71 6.40 -17.14
CA ILE A 259 10.91 6.13 -15.93
C ILE A 259 9.56 6.84 -16.07
N VAL A 260 8.48 6.13 -15.73
CA VAL A 260 7.14 6.72 -15.59
C VAL A 260 6.74 6.70 -14.12
N THR A 261 5.98 7.70 -13.66
CA THR A 261 5.48 7.69 -12.27
C THR A 261 4.29 8.63 -12.08
N ASN A 262 3.34 8.17 -11.29
CA ASN A 262 2.36 8.99 -10.57
C ASN A 262 2.68 8.87 -9.08
N PRO A 263 3.62 9.67 -8.55
CA PRO A 263 4.10 9.49 -7.19
C PRO A 263 3.01 9.76 -6.16
N PRO A 264 2.99 9.03 -5.04
CA PRO A 264 2.05 9.31 -3.97
C PRO A 264 2.32 10.68 -3.37
N PHE A 265 1.28 11.50 -3.22
CA PHE A 265 1.36 12.85 -2.66
C PHE A 265 0.59 13.00 -1.34
N HIS A 266 -0.12 11.94 -0.91
CA HIS A 266 -0.83 11.89 0.36
C HIS A 266 -0.40 10.69 1.20
N GLN A 267 -0.09 10.91 2.48
CA GLN A 267 -0.19 9.89 3.52
C GLN A 267 -1.27 10.35 4.51
N GLY A 268 -2.43 9.72 4.46
CA GLY A 268 -3.59 10.14 5.25
C GLY A 268 -4.35 11.31 4.63
N ARG A 269 -4.37 12.48 5.28
CA ARG A 269 -5.10 13.69 4.84
C ARG A 269 -4.18 14.86 4.45
N ALA A 270 -2.91 14.77 4.74
CA ALA A 270 -1.95 15.85 4.47
C ALA A 270 -1.18 15.56 3.19
N ASP A 271 -0.95 16.60 2.39
CA ASP A 271 0.01 16.56 1.30
C ASP A 271 1.41 16.36 1.88
N GLN A 272 2.17 15.47 1.25
CA GLN A 272 3.57 15.22 1.58
C GLN A 272 4.43 15.41 0.32
N PRO A 273 4.73 16.67 -0.06
CA PRO A 273 5.52 16.96 -1.25
C PRO A 273 6.91 16.31 -1.22
N GLU A 274 7.45 16.06 -0.02
CA GLU A 274 8.75 15.43 0.21
C GLU A 274 8.79 14.01 -0.38
N LEU A 275 7.68 13.28 -0.33
CA LEU A 275 7.60 11.93 -0.88
C LEU A 275 7.75 11.95 -2.41
N GLY A 276 7.02 12.83 -3.09
CA GLY A 276 7.16 13.00 -4.54
C GLY A 276 8.55 13.52 -4.94
N GLN A 277 9.16 14.39 -4.15
CA GLN A 277 10.53 14.85 -4.36
C GLN A 277 11.53 13.70 -4.23
N ALA A 278 11.33 12.77 -3.29
CA ALA A 278 12.16 11.57 -3.15
C ALA A 278 12.02 10.64 -4.36
N PHE A 279 10.81 10.47 -4.92
CA PHE A 279 10.61 9.73 -6.18
C PHE A 279 11.37 10.37 -7.34
N ILE A 280 11.32 11.71 -7.49
CA ILE A 280 12.06 12.44 -8.51
C ILE A 280 13.57 12.24 -8.34
N ALA A 281 14.08 12.30 -7.12
CA ALA A 281 15.50 12.09 -6.83
C ALA A 281 15.94 10.65 -7.15
N ALA A 282 15.14 9.65 -6.77
CA ALA A 282 15.40 8.25 -7.09
C ALA A 282 15.40 8.00 -8.61
N ALA A 283 14.43 8.58 -9.33
CA ALA A 283 14.38 8.52 -10.79
C ALA A 283 15.62 9.18 -11.44
N ALA A 284 16.00 10.38 -11.00
CA ALA A 284 17.19 11.06 -11.50
C ALA A 284 18.47 10.24 -11.29
N ALA A 285 18.59 9.57 -10.13
CA ALA A 285 19.74 8.71 -9.83
C ALA A 285 19.77 7.44 -10.69
N ALA A 286 18.61 6.87 -11.03
CA ALA A 286 18.51 5.60 -11.75
C ALA A 286 18.44 5.73 -13.28
N LEU A 287 18.16 6.90 -13.82
CA LEU A 287 18.16 7.14 -15.26
C LEU A 287 19.58 7.15 -15.81
N ARG A 288 19.75 6.58 -17.00
CA ARG A 288 20.95 6.74 -17.82
C ARG A 288 21.10 8.18 -18.33
N PRO A 289 22.29 8.62 -18.71
CA PRO A 289 22.44 9.88 -19.46
C PRO A 289 21.51 9.92 -20.68
N GLY A 290 20.77 11.01 -20.85
CA GLY A 290 19.73 11.13 -21.89
C GLY A 290 18.40 10.42 -21.57
N GLY A 291 18.32 9.67 -20.48
CA GLY A 291 17.11 8.99 -20.04
C GLY A 291 16.00 9.98 -19.63
N ARG A 292 14.76 9.56 -19.76
CA ARG A 292 13.57 10.42 -19.65
C ARG A 292 12.71 10.03 -18.46
N LEU A 293 12.33 11.01 -17.65
CA LEU A 293 11.30 10.89 -16.61
C LEU A 293 9.98 11.44 -17.13
N LEU A 294 8.91 10.66 -17.08
CA LEU A 294 7.52 11.05 -17.33
C LEU A 294 6.79 11.05 -16.00
N LEU A 295 6.35 12.20 -15.53
CA LEU A 295 5.77 12.40 -14.20
C LEU A 295 4.42 13.10 -14.31
N VAL A 296 3.41 12.64 -13.58
CA VAL A 296 2.21 13.42 -13.31
C VAL A 296 2.16 13.84 -11.84
N ALA A 297 1.68 15.06 -11.59
CA ALA A 297 1.53 15.58 -10.23
C ALA A 297 0.39 16.59 -10.17
N ASN A 298 -0.16 16.83 -8.98
CA ASN A 298 -1.05 17.95 -8.75
C ASN A 298 -0.34 19.27 -9.11
N ARG A 299 -1.08 20.19 -9.75
CA ARG A 299 -0.53 21.47 -10.25
C ARG A 299 0.18 22.27 -9.18
N HIS A 300 -0.33 22.29 -7.96
CA HIS A 300 0.19 23.09 -6.84
C HIS A 300 1.44 22.49 -6.15
N LEU A 301 1.79 21.23 -6.44
CA LEU A 301 2.93 20.58 -5.78
C LEU A 301 4.26 21.17 -6.30
N PRO A 302 5.18 21.62 -5.40
CA PRO A 302 6.38 22.35 -5.74
C PRO A 302 7.53 21.38 -6.13
N TYR A 303 7.41 20.74 -7.31
CA TYR A 303 8.42 19.80 -7.80
C TYR A 303 9.48 20.43 -8.70
N GLU A 304 9.33 21.70 -9.07
CA GLU A 304 10.21 22.43 -9.98
C GLU A 304 11.68 22.41 -9.52
N GLN A 305 11.92 22.64 -8.21
CA GLN A 305 13.28 22.60 -7.66
C GLN A 305 13.89 21.19 -7.67
N ALA A 306 13.10 20.15 -7.36
CA ALA A 306 13.57 18.77 -7.39
C ALA A 306 13.91 18.35 -8.83
N LEU A 307 13.08 18.73 -9.80
CA LEU A 307 13.31 18.48 -11.21
C LEU A 307 14.56 19.22 -11.70
N ALA A 308 14.72 20.52 -11.38
CA ALA A 308 15.88 21.30 -11.79
C ALA A 308 17.22 20.79 -11.24
N ARG A 309 17.22 20.15 -10.06
CA ARG A 309 18.44 19.55 -9.49
C ARG A 309 18.84 18.24 -10.16
N GLY A 310 17.88 17.46 -10.65
CA GLY A 310 18.11 16.13 -11.19
C GLY A 310 18.21 16.06 -12.71
N PHE A 311 17.70 17.07 -13.43
CA PHE A 311 17.52 17.02 -14.87
C PHE A 311 17.98 18.33 -15.55
N GLY A 312 18.50 18.22 -16.76
CA GLY A 312 18.97 19.40 -17.52
C GLY A 312 17.89 20.04 -18.37
N GLN A 313 16.89 19.27 -18.79
CA GLN A 313 15.77 19.77 -19.54
C GLN A 313 14.47 19.30 -18.88
N VAL A 314 13.54 20.23 -18.64
CA VAL A 314 12.22 19.97 -18.08
C VAL A 314 11.18 20.61 -18.98
N ARG A 315 10.23 19.80 -19.45
CA ARG A 315 9.15 20.22 -20.35
C ARG A 315 7.80 19.83 -19.78
N LYS A 316 6.86 20.77 -19.69
CA LYS A 316 5.48 20.48 -19.37
C LYS A 316 4.76 19.98 -20.64
N LEU A 317 4.23 18.75 -20.59
CA LEU A 317 3.50 18.14 -21.69
C LEU A 317 2.01 18.45 -21.66
N ALA A 318 1.44 18.55 -20.44
CA ALA A 318 0.03 18.86 -20.23
C ALA A 318 -0.18 19.61 -18.91
N ASP A 319 -1.29 20.35 -18.86
CA ASP A 319 -1.80 21.03 -17.65
C ASP A 319 -3.34 21.04 -17.73
N ALA A 320 -3.96 20.05 -17.12
CA ALA A 320 -5.42 19.83 -17.17
C ALA A 320 -5.93 19.21 -15.87
N ASP A 321 -7.19 19.46 -15.55
CA ASP A 321 -7.95 18.84 -14.44
C ASP A 321 -7.27 18.95 -13.07
N GLY A 322 -6.48 20.02 -12.84
CA GLY A 322 -5.73 20.21 -11.61
C GLY A 322 -4.38 19.49 -11.56
N PHE A 323 -4.00 18.81 -12.64
CA PHE A 323 -2.73 18.09 -12.76
C PHE A 323 -1.81 18.70 -13.81
N LYS A 324 -0.51 18.46 -13.65
CA LYS A 324 0.53 18.73 -14.65
C LYS A 324 1.24 17.44 -15.03
N VAL A 325 1.47 17.23 -16.32
CA VAL A 325 2.35 16.17 -16.85
C VAL A 325 3.66 16.80 -17.25
N VAL A 326 4.75 16.25 -16.76
CA VAL A 326 6.11 16.75 -16.98
C VAL A 326 6.97 15.65 -17.57
N GLU A 327 7.75 16.03 -18.58
CA GLU A 327 8.88 15.26 -19.07
C GLU A 327 10.17 15.94 -18.65
N ALA A 328 11.11 15.17 -18.10
CA ALA A 328 12.42 15.65 -17.72
C ALA A 328 13.51 14.72 -18.26
N THR A 329 14.58 15.30 -18.86
CA THR A 329 15.68 14.55 -19.45
C THR A 329 16.91 14.63 -18.57
N ARG A 330 17.50 13.47 -18.24
CA ARG A 330 18.74 13.36 -17.50
C ARG A 330 19.89 13.84 -18.34
N VAL A 331 20.64 14.85 -17.87
CA VAL A 331 21.90 15.26 -18.55
C VAL A 331 22.98 14.21 -18.34
N GLY A 332 23.86 14.10 -19.35
CA GLY A 332 25.12 13.40 -19.20
C GLY A 332 26.00 14.11 -18.15
N ALA A 333 26.74 13.34 -17.39
CA ALA A 333 27.78 13.89 -16.53
C ALA A 333 28.94 14.41 -17.40
#